data_65f65bdfc1dd7f54aaa2e94065d47685
#
_entry.id   65f65bdfc1dd7f54aaa2e94065d47685
#
_cell.length_a   1.000
_cell.length_b   1.000
_cell.length_c   1.000
_cell.angle_alpha   90.00
_cell.angle_beta   90.00
_cell.angle_gamma   90.00
#
_symmetry.space_group_name_H-M   'P 1'
#
loop_
_entity.id
_entity.type
_entity.pdbx_description
1 polymer ?
#
loop_
_entity_poly.entity_id
_entity_poly.type
_entity_poly.pdbx_seq_one_letter_code
_entity_poly.pdbx_strand_id
1 'polypeptide(L)'
;MILEEQGERLHEETIPIKAAEIQTERKTRVIKMSGISGDWYEALKGEFSKPYYRTLFQTVNEEYRTRLIFPPAEDIFNAFHLTPLKKVKVVILGQDPYHNNGQAHGLCFSVKKGVDVPPSLVNIYK
;
A
#
# COMPACT_ATOMS: atom_id res chain seq x y z
N MET A 1 0.18 38.56 -16.97
CA MET A 1 1.03 38.81 -15.77
C MET A 1 0.24 38.71 -14.46
N ILE A 2 -0.87 39.41 -14.31
CA ILE A 2 -1.63 39.41 -13.02
C ILE A 2 -2.28 38.04 -12.68
N LEU A 3 -2.67 37.28 -13.67
CA LEU A 3 -3.30 35.95 -13.46
C LEU A 3 -2.30 34.85 -13.07
N GLU A 4 -1.04 34.94 -13.50
CA GLU A 4 0.01 34.01 -13.11
C GLU A 4 0.46 34.22 -11.65
N GLU A 5 0.56 35.47 -11.21
CA GLU A 5 0.90 35.78 -9.82
C GLU A 5 -0.20 35.35 -8.84
N GLN A 6 -1.48 35.44 -9.23
CA GLN A 6 -2.59 34.96 -8.39
C GLN A 6 -2.64 33.42 -8.34
N GLY A 7 -2.27 32.73 -9.41
CA GLY A 7 -2.17 31.28 -9.44
C GLY A 7 -1.06 30.74 -8.55
N GLU A 8 0.10 31.37 -8.57
CA GLU A 8 1.22 30.99 -7.72
C GLU A 8 0.94 31.23 -6.23
N ARG A 9 0.30 32.32 -5.84
CA ARG A 9 -0.08 32.58 -4.45
C ARG A 9 -1.10 31.58 -3.92
N LEU A 10 -2.09 31.21 -4.71
CA LEU A 10 -3.06 30.19 -4.31
C LEU A 10 -2.41 28.81 -4.16
N HIS A 11 -1.38 28.52 -4.95
CA HIS A 11 -0.62 27.27 -4.85
C HIS A 11 0.27 27.23 -3.59
N GLU A 12 0.90 28.35 -3.22
CA GLU A 12 1.73 28.43 -2.01
C GLU A 12 0.93 28.34 -0.71
N GLU A 13 -0.27 28.94 -0.67
CA GLU A 13 -1.13 28.88 0.52
C GLU A 13 -1.78 27.51 0.74
N THR A 14 -2.00 26.72 -0.32
CA THR A 14 -2.61 25.38 -0.21
C THR A 14 -1.60 24.27 0.09
N ILE A 15 -0.34 24.43 -0.26
CA ILE A 15 0.71 23.43 -0.04
C ILE A 15 0.93 23.11 1.45
N PRO A 16 1.02 24.07 2.39
CA PRO A 16 1.21 23.78 3.80
C PRO A 16 0.07 22.97 4.44
N ILE A 17 -1.18 23.27 4.06
CA ILE A 17 -2.36 22.59 4.60
C ILE A 17 -2.39 21.14 4.10
N LYS A 18 -2.19 20.92 2.81
CA LYS A 18 -2.12 19.56 2.21
C LYS A 18 -0.94 18.75 2.78
N ALA A 19 0.20 19.37 2.98
CA ALA A 19 1.36 18.71 3.58
C ALA A 19 1.10 18.33 5.05
N ALA A 20 0.44 19.18 5.82
CA ALA A 20 0.07 18.90 7.21
C ALA A 20 -0.98 17.77 7.30
N GLU A 21 -2.00 17.77 6.44
CA GLU A 21 -2.99 16.71 6.34
C GLU A 21 -2.35 15.38 5.95
N ILE A 22 -1.49 15.37 4.93
CA ILE A 22 -0.72 14.20 4.51
C ILE A 22 0.18 13.68 5.65
N GLN A 23 0.82 14.57 6.40
CA GLN A 23 1.66 14.18 7.55
C GLN A 23 0.83 13.62 8.71
N THR A 24 -0.35 14.17 8.97
CA THR A 24 -1.27 13.67 10.01
C THR A 24 -1.81 12.30 9.64
N GLU A 25 -2.23 12.08 8.40
CA GLU A 25 -2.63 10.78 7.90
C GLU A 25 -1.46 9.77 7.88
N ARG A 26 -0.25 10.20 7.54
CA ARG A 26 0.95 9.34 7.56
C ARG A 26 1.33 8.88 8.96
N LYS A 27 1.19 9.73 10.00
CA LYS A 27 1.49 9.37 11.40
C LYS A 27 0.60 8.25 11.94
N THR A 28 -0.59 8.09 11.40
CA THR A 28 -1.55 7.05 11.81
C THR A 28 -1.41 5.74 11.02
N ARG A 29 -0.66 5.74 9.92
CA ARG A 29 -0.45 4.57 9.05
C ARG A 29 0.76 3.77 9.50
N VAL A 30 0.62 3.04 10.61
CA VAL A 30 1.64 2.10 11.08
C VAL A 30 1.18 0.68 10.75
N ILE A 31 2.02 -0.04 9.99
CA ILE A 31 1.79 -1.47 9.75
C ILE A 31 1.95 -2.20 11.09
N LYS A 32 1.00 -3.04 11.42
CA LYS A 32 1.11 -3.91 12.60
C LYS A 32 1.97 -5.12 12.25
N MET A 33 2.92 -5.47 13.11
CA MET A 33 3.83 -6.60 12.91
C MET A 33 3.10 -7.94 12.77
N SER A 34 1.89 -8.06 13.33
CA SER A 34 0.99 -9.20 13.22
C SER A 34 -0.30 -8.84 12.48
N GLY A 35 -0.20 -8.15 11.34
CA GLY A 35 -1.37 -7.84 10.50
C GLY A 35 -2.02 -9.07 9.88
N ILE A 36 -1.36 -10.23 9.99
CA ILE A 36 -1.85 -11.53 9.52
C ILE A 36 -2.48 -12.27 10.69
N SER A 37 -3.60 -12.95 10.46
CA SER A 37 -4.37 -13.68 11.47
C SER A 37 -4.73 -15.10 11.00
N GLY A 38 -5.37 -15.89 11.87
CA GLY A 38 -5.88 -17.21 11.55
C GLY A 38 -4.79 -18.23 11.24
N ASP A 39 -5.07 -19.14 10.29
CA ASP A 39 -4.17 -20.23 9.90
C ASP A 39 -2.86 -19.75 9.23
N TRP A 40 -2.89 -18.59 8.58
CA TRP A 40 -1.69 -17.92 8.09
C TRP A 40 -0.76 -17.48 9.22
N TYR A 41 -1.31 -16.90 10.29
CA TYR A 41 -0.50 -16.51 11.45
C TYR A 41 0.21 -17.72 12.05
N GLU A 42 -0.52 -18.82 12.27
CA GLU A 42 0.08 -20.06 12.82
C GLU A 42 1.21 -20.59 11.93
N ALA A 43 1.06 -20.54 10.62
CA ALA A 43 2.09 -20.99 9.68
C ALA A 43 3.31 -20.06 9.64
N LEU A 44 3.13 -18.74 9.82
CA LEU A 44 4.17 -17.74 9.59
C LEU A 44 4.74 -17.12 10.87
N LYS A 45 4.18 -17.36 12.03
CA LYS A 45 4.60 -16.73 13.31
C LYS A 45 6.09 -16.91 13.61
N GLY A 46 6.69 -18.02 13.19
CA GLY A 46 8.12 -18.27 13.32
C GLY A 46 9.00 -17.31 12.50
N GLU A 47 8.48 -16.80 11.38
CA GLU A 47 9.20 -15.84 10.53
C GLU A 47 9.24 -14.44 11.16
N PHE A 48 8.20 -14.06 11.91
CA PHE A 48 8.10 -12.71 12.50
C PHE A 48 9.14 -12.43 13.57
N SER A 49 9.72 -13.46 14.18
CA SER A 49 10.79 -13.36 15.17
C SER A 49 12.19 -13.27 14.55
N LYS A 50 12.34 -13.57 13.27
CA LYS A 50 13.65 -13.60 12.60
C LYS A 50 14.21 -12.20 12.38
N PRO A 51 15.55 -12.03 12.42
CA PRO A 51 16.19 -10.71 12.27
C PRO A 51 15.82 -10.00 10.97
N TYR A 52 15.82 -10.74 9.84
CA TYR A 52 15.48 -10.14 8.54
C TYR A 52 14.08 -9.54 8.53
N TYR A 53 13.10 -10.20 9.17
CA TYR A 53 11.73 -9.72 9.22
C TYR A 53 11.61 -8.42 10.04
N ARG A 54 12.32 -8.35 11.17
CA ARG A 54 12.36 -7.13 12.00
C ARG A 54 12.95 -5.95 11.22
N THR A 55 14.06 -6.16 10.53
CA THR A 55 14.70 -5.14 9.69
C THR A 55 13.76 -4.69 8.57
N LEU A 56 13.18 -5.64 7.83
CA LEU A 56 12.20 -5.35 6.78
C LEU A 56 11.03 -4.51 7.32
N PHE A 57 10.46 -4.94 8.44
CA PHE A 57 9.33 -4.27 9.05
C PHE A 57 9.64 -2.83 9.48
N GLN A 58 10.82 -2.60 10.08
CA GLN A 58 11.28 -1.26 10.44
C GLN A 58 11.46 -0.37 9.22
N THR A 59 12.15 -0.87 8.19
CA THR A 59 12.36 -0.14 6.93
C THR A 59 11.06 0.24 6.26
N VAL A 60 10.13 -0.70 6.11
CA VAL A 60 8.84 -0.46 5.47
C VAL A 60 8.01 0.56 6.26
N ASN A 61 7.97 0.47 7.59
CA ASN A 61 7.27 1.46 8.41
C ASN A 61 7.86 2.86 8.28
N GLU A 62 9.19 2.98 8.18
CA GLU A 62 9.84 4.28 7.97
C GLU A 62 9.50 4.86 6.59
N GLU A 63 9.47 4.03 5.56
CA GLU A 63 9.05 4.44 4.22
C GLU A 63 7.59 4.95 4.23
N TYR A 64 6.67 4.26 4.90
CA TYR A 64 5.27 4.72 5.02
C TYR A 64 5.12 6.03 5.79
N ARG A 65 6.03 6.35 6.70
CA ARG A 65 6.02 7.63 7.43
C ARG A 65 6.53 8.79 6.57
N THR A 66 7.51 8.53 5.72
CA THR A 66 8.26 9.57 5.00
C THR A 66 7.84 9.73 3.56
N ARG A 67 7.24 8.71 2.94
CA ARG A 67 6.90 8.67 1.52
C ARG A 67 5.46 8.23 1.29
N LEU A 68 4.97 8.51 0.08
CA LEU A 68 3.72 7.91 -0.43
C LEU A 68 4.03 6.51 -0.97
N ILE A 69 3.56 5.50 -0.26
CA ILE A 69 3.80 4.08 -0.59
C ILE A 69 2.48 3.41 -0.98
N PHE A 70 2.54 2.50 -1.93
CA PHE A 70 1.41 1.67 -2.37
C PHE A 70 1.70 0.17 -2.15
N PRO A 71 0.69 -0.62 -1.82
CA PRO A 71 -0.67 -0.25 -1.45
C PRO A 71 -0.73 0.55 -0.16
N PRO A 72 -1.91 1.10 0.25
CA PRO A 72 -2.11 1.61 1.61
C PRO A 72 -1.74 0.56 2.65
N ALA A 73 -1.24 0.98 3.82
CA ALA A 73 -0.72 0.07 4.86
C ALA A 73 -1.76 -0.98 5.32
N GLU A 74 -3.03 -0.60 5.35
CA GLU A 74 -4.16 -1.47 5.67
C GLU A 74 -4.40 -2.58 4.65
N ASP A 75 -4.00 -2.38 3.41
CA ASP A 75 -4.23 -3.30 2.30
C ASP A 75 -3.06 -4.29 2.06
N ILE A 76 -1.90 -4.11 2.71
CA ILE A 76 -0.70 -4.93 2.46
C ILE A 76 -0.97 -6.43 2.57
N PHE A 77 -1.76 -6.83 3.56
CA PHE A 77 -2.04 -8.24 3.87
C PHE A 77 -3.37 -8.75 3.34
N ASN A 78 -4.01 -8.04 2.40
CA ASN A 78 -5.32 -8.42 1.87
C ASN A 78 -5.35 -9.83 1.28
N ALA A 79 -4.29 -10.28 0.60
CA ALA A 79 -4.22 -11.64 0.06
C ALA A 79 -4.40 -12.70 1.15
N PHE A 80 -3.79 -12.51 2.31
CA PHE A 80 -3.90 -13.41 3.46
C PHE A 80 -5.28 -13.35 4.13
N HIS A 81 -5.87 -12.15 4.21
CA HIS A 81 -7.18 -11.96 4.83
C HIS A 81 -8.32 -12.56 3.99
N LEU A 82 -8.20 -12.47 2.66
CA LEU A 82 -9.26 -12.91 1.75
C LEU A 82 -9.25 -14.42 1.46
N THR A 83 -8.10 -15.08 1.62
CA THR A 83 -8.00 -16.51 1.33
C THR A 83 -7.31 -17.25 2.48
N PRO A 84 -8.04 -18.02 3.30
CA PRO A 84 -7.45 -18.89 4.31
C PRO A 84 -6.42 -19.85 3.72
N LEU A 85 -5.30 -20.10 4.44
CA LEU A 85 -4.20 -20.94 3.97
C LEU A 85 -4.68 -22.31 3.44
N LYS A 86 -5.54 -22.98 4.17
CA LYS A 86 -6.10 -24.30 3.80
C LYS A 86 -6.98 -24.29 2.55
N LYS A 87 -7.39 -23.11 2.06
CA LYS A 87 -8.16 -22.96 0.81
C LYS A 87 -7.30 -22.53 -0.37
N VAL A 88 -6.04 -22.21 -0.16
CA VAL A 88 -5.11 -21.81 -1.23
C VAL A 88 -4.89 -22.99 -2.17
N LYS A 89 -5.10 -22.76 -3.46
CA LYS A 89 -4.80 -23.72 -4.55
C LYS A 89 -3.67 -23.23 -5.44
N VAL A 90 -3.57 -21.91 -5.61
CA VAL A 90 -2.57 -21.27 -6.47
C VAL A 90 -2.07 -20.01 -5.75
N VAL A 91 -0.77 -19.75 -5.83
CA VAL A 91 -0.13 -18.52 -5.39
C VAL A 91 0.38 -17.79 -6.62
N ILE A 92 -0.02 -16.53 -6.79
CA ILE A 92 0.50 -15.65 -7.83
C ILE A 92 1.43 -14.63 -7.17
N LEU A 93 2.69 -14.63 -7.59
CA LEU A 93 3.70 -13.70 -7.13
C LEU A 93 3.94 -12.65 -8.23
N GLY A 94 3.58 -11.40 -7.97
CA GLY A 94 3.88 -10.27 -8.85
C GLY A 94 5.24 -9.67 -8.55
N GLN A 95 5.71 -8.79 -9.44
CA GLN A 95 6.96 -8.08 -9.27
C GLN A 95 6.80 -6.91 -8.29
N ASP A 96 5.95 -5.95 -8.62
CA ASP A 96 5.72 -4.72 -7.87
C ASP A 96 4.22 -4.39 -7.78
N PRO A 97 3.78 -3.67 -6.74
CA PRO A 97 2.45 -3.09 -6.72
C PRO A 97 2.27 -2.05 -7.84
N TYR A 98 1.04 -1.87 -8.32
CA TYR A 98 0.73 -0.78 -9.22
C TYR A 98 1.06 0.58 -8.57
N HIS A 99 1.66 1.50 -9.35
CA HIS A 99 2.20 2.76 -8.83
C HIS A 99 1.24 3.96 -8.93
N ASN A 100 0.15 3.85 -9.67
CA ASN A 100 -0.85 4.91 -9.75
C ASN A 100 -1.75 4.94 -8.51
N ASN A 101 -2.23 6.13 -8.17
CA ASN A 101 -3.12 6.31 -7.02
C ASN A 101 -4.35 5.40 -7.10
N GLY A 102 -4.64 4.69 -6.01
CA GLY A 102 -5.83 3.87 -5.88
C GLY A 102 -5.80 2.52 -6.60
N GLN A 103 -4.75 2.21 -7.38
CA GLN A 103 -4.66 0.94 -8.11
C GLN A 103 -4.25 -0.23 -7.21
N ALA A 104 -3.12 -0.09 -6.48
CA ALA A 104 -2.63 -1.15 -5.61
C ALA A 104 -3.51 -1.30 -4.36
N HIS A 105 -3.90 -2.54 -4.05
CA HIS A 105 -4.74 -2.85 -2.90
C HIS A 105 -4.41 -4.21 -2.25
N GLY A 106 -3.16 -4.67 -2.39
CA GLY A 106 -2.66 -5.89 -1.75
C GLY A 106 -2.93 -7.20 -2.50
N LEU A 107 -3.44 -7.13 -3.74
CA LEU A 107 -3.68 -8.28 -4.60
C LEU A 107 -2.99 -8.12 -5.94
N CYS A 108 -2.24 -9.15 -6.38
CA CYS A 108 -1.63 -9.17 -7.70
C CYS A 108 -2.68 -9.13 -8.81
N PHE A 109 -2.37 -8.39 -9.89
CA PHE A 109 -3.19 -8.31 -11.10
C PHE A 109 -4.67 -8.03 -10.81
N SER A 110 -4.92 -7.09 -9.91
CA SER A 110 -6.25 -6.72 -9.47
C SER A 110 -6.31 -5.23 -9.17
N VAL A 111 -7.45 -4.60 -9.44
CA VAL A 111 -7.80 -3.24 -9.03
C VAL A 111 -9.20 -3.20 -8.44
N LYS A 112 -9.48 -2.24 -7.58
CA LYS A 112 -10.83 -2.04 -7.02
C LYS A 112 -11.81 -1.60 -8.12
N LYS A 113 -13.10 -1.91 -7.95
CA LYS A 113 -14.14 -1.49 -8.88
C LYS A 113 -14.14 0.04 -9.04
N GLY A 114 -14.20 0.52 -10.28
CA GLY A 114 -14.19 1.94 -10.61
C GLY A 114 -12.78 2.55 -10.74
N VAL A 115 -11.74 1.75 -10.65
CA VAL A 115 -10.35 2.16 -10.89
C VAL A 115 -9.92 1.74 -12.28
N ASP A 116 -9.14 2.59 -12.96
CA ASP A 116 -8.61 2.33 -14.30
C ASP A 116 -7.76 1.05 -14.31
N VAL A 117 -8.04 0.20 -15.30
CA VAL A 117 -7.38 -1.10 -15.45
C VAL A 117 -5.98 -0.91 -16.04
N PRO A 118 -4.91 -1.29 -15.34
CA PRO A 118 -3.55 -1.18 -15.86
C PRO A 118 -3.31 -2.07 -17.08
N PRO A 119 -2.37 -1.72 -17.99
CA PRO A 119 -2.09 -2.48 -19.21
C PRO A 119 -1.76 -3.96 -18.96
N SER A 120 -1.03 -4.28 -17.90
CA SER A 120 -0.71 -5.65 -17.53
C SER A 120 -1.95 -6.49 -17.23
N LEU A 121 -2.95 -5.90 -16.56
CA LEU A 121 -4.22 -6.56 -16.26
C LEU A 121 -5.11 -6.68 -17.50
N VAL A 122 -5.10 -5.68 -18.39
CA VAL A 122 -5.78 -5.77 -19.70
C VAL A 122 -5.26 -6.94 -20.51
N ASN A 123 -3.95 -7.21 -20.47
CA ASN A 123 -3.33 -8.34 -21.17
C ASN A 123 -3.79 -9.71 -20.61
N ILE A 124 -4.07 -9.78 -19.32
CA ILE A 124 -4.59 -11.01 -18.68
C ILE A 124 -6.04 -11.27 -19.10
N TYR A 125 -6.83 -10.23 -19.37
CA TYR A 125 -8.24 -10.36 -19.78
C TYR A 125 -8.43 -10.74 -21.26
N LYS A 126 -7.39 -10.72 -22.08
CA LYS A 126 -7.42 -11.15 -23.48
C LYS A 126 -7.37 -12.67 -23.60
#